data_cd3c4cdf9e1f175d717d7de864af2c51
#
_entry.id   cd3c4cdf9e1f175d717d7de864af2c51
#
_cell.length_a   1.000
_cell.length_b   1.000
_cell.length_c   1.000
_cell.angle_alpha   90.00
_cell.angle_beta   90.00
_cell.angle_gamma   90.00
#
_symmetry.space_group_name_H-M   'P 1'
#
loop_
_entity.id
_entity.type
_entity.pdbx_description
1 polymer ?
#
loop_
_entity_poly.entity_id
_entity_poly.type
_entity_poly.pdbx_seq_one_letter_code
_entity_poly.pdbx_strand_id
1 'polypeptide(L)'
;MNASASAAGAAATFCARLDQVSKLFGTFAALRQVTAEFEQGRCYVLIGENGAGKSTLLRILAGLLRPSFGAVRVFDNREPHEARARIGYMSHAAMLYDELTAGENLRYFASLYPGRACLTPAEALRQVGLDPELTRALGQYSQGMRQRASLARVLLPAPELLLLDEPFSNMDVESARQMVDLLAGFRQSDRTIILATHQRDQAAPIADWVLALHAGRVVSFEPGSPATGLRRWGGEAGRPTQ
;
A
#
# COMPACT_ATOMS: atom_id res chain seq x y z
N MET A 1 -22.76 45.65 -8.60
CA MET A 1 -21.86 44.85 -9.47
C MET A 1 -21.34 43.73 -8.60
N ASN A 2 -21.96 42.57 -8.71
CA ASN A 2 -21.60 41.36 -7.97
C ASN A 2 -20.51 40.62 -8.72
N ALA A 3 -19.36 40.44 -8.10
CA ALA A 3 -18.33 39.51 -8.53
C ALA A 3 -18.30 38.36 -7.52
N SER A 4 -19.15 37.35 -7.72
CA SER A 4 -19.01 36.04 -7.10
C SER A 4 -17.91 35.28 -7.85
N ALA A 5 -16.70 35.30 -7.31
CA ALA A 5 -15.63 34.40 -7.76
C ALA A 5 -15.99 32.98 -7.30
N SER A 6 -16.45 32.18 -8.24
CA SER A 6 -16.59 30.74 -8.13
C SER A 6 -15.20 30.14 -7.87
N ALA A 7 -15.00 29.61 -6.68
CA ALA A 7 -13.89 28.71 -6.41
C ALA A 7 -14.16 27.41 -7.22
N ALA A 8 -13.59 27.34 -8.41
CA ALA A 8 -13.54 26.10 -9.17
C ALA A 8 -12.68 25.12 -8.36
N GLY A 9 -13.32 24.16 -7.71
CA GLY A 9 -12.64 23.05 -7.04
C GLY A 9 -11.76 22.34 -8.06
N ALA A 10 -10.45 22.26 -7.79
CA ALA A 10 -9.56 21.47 -8.60
C ALA A 10 -10.12 20.03 -8.68
N ALA A 11 -10.36 19.53 -9.90
CA ALA A 11 -10.85 18.19 -10.08
C ALA A 11 -9.87 17.21 -9.42
N ALA A 12 -10.37 16.37 -8.51
CA ALA A 12 -9.56 15.40 -7.82
C ALA A 12 -8.84 14.51 -8.85
N THR A 13 -7.51 14.46 -8.77
CA THR A 13 -6.72 13.60 -9.65
C THR A 13 -6.64 12.23 -9.01
N PHE A 14 -7.15 11.21 -9.69
CA PHE A 14 -7.16 9.84 -9.18
C PHE A 14 -5.88 9.12 -9.57
N CYS A 15 -5.26 8.41 -8.60
CA CYS A 15 -4.14 7.53 -8.88
C CYS A 15 -4.60 6.11 -9.29
N ALA A 16 -5.76 5.66 -8.78
CA ALA A 16 -6.34 4.36 -9.13
C ALA A 16 -7.87 4.38 -9.05
N ARG A 17 -8.52 3.61 -9.95
CA ARG A 17 -9.97 3.36 -9.96
C ARG A 17 -10.25 1.89 -10.21
N LEU A 18 -11.20 1.37 -9.47
CA LEU A 18 -11.75 0.02 -9.60
C LEU A 18 -13.23 0.14 -9.98
N ASP A 19 -13.64 -0.48 -11.05
CA ASP A 19 -15.02 -0.51 -11.50
C ASP A 19 -15.52 -1.96 -11.55
N GLN A 20 -16.41 -2.33 -10.62
CA GLN A 20 -17.05 -3.64 -10.50
C GLN A 20 -16.07 -4.83 -10.56
N VAL A 21 -14.89 -4.66 -9.97
CA VAL A 21 -13.80 -5.64 -10.03
C VAL A 21 -14.15 -6.91 -9.28
N SER A 22 -14.10 -8.02 -9.99
CA SER A 22 -14.23 -9.36 -9.40
C SER A 22 -13.03 -10.23 -9.76
N LYS A 23 -12.59 -11.08 -8.82
CA LYS A 23 -11.51 -12.05 -9.04
C LYS A 23 -11.92 -13.42 -8.57
N LEU A 24 -11.87 -14.36 -9.50
CA LEU A 24 -12.14 -15.78 -9.27
C LEU A 24 -10.82 -16.59 -9.34
N PHE A 25 -10.67 -17.55 -8.46
CA PHE A 25 -9.69 -18.63 -8.49
C PHE A 25 -10.47 -19.96 -8.52
N GLY A 26 -10.67 -20.51 -9.70
CA GLY A 26 -11.63 -21.60 -9.90
C GLY A 26 -13.03 -21.17 -9.47
N THR A 27 -13.62 -21.88 -8.53
CA THR A 27 -14.95 -21.58 -7.95
C THR A 27 -14.90 -20.56 -6.81
N PHE A 28 -13.72 -20.27 -6.28
CA PHE A 28 -13.55 -19.33 -5.16
C PHE A 28 -13.50 -17.89 -5.65
N ALA A 29 -14.41 -17.05 -5.15
CA ALA A 29 -14.43 -15.62 -5.45
C ALA A 29 -13.68 -14.83 -4.37
N ALA A 30 -12.44 -14.43 -4.69
CA ALA A 30 -11.59 -13.64 -3.80
C ALA A 30 -11.99 -12.15 -3.74
N LEU A 31 -12.54 -11.62 -4.85
CA LEU A 31 -13.14 -10.28 -4.89
C LEU A 31 -14.47 -10.35 -5.63
N ARG A 32 -15.44 -9.52 -5.20
CA ARG A 32 -16.82 -9.54 -5.69
C ARG A 32 -17.31 -8.11 -5.93
N GLN A 33 -17.28 -7.65 -7.18
CA GLN A 33 -17.81 -6.35 -7.63
C GLN A 33 -17.27 -5.17 -6.80
N VAL A 34 -15.96 -5.15 -6.57
CA VAL A 34 -15.31 -4.06 -5.82
C VAL A 34 -15.27 -2.81 -6.70
N THR A 35 -15.84 -1.72 -6.19
CA THR A 35 -15.74 -0.38 -6.78
C THR A 35 -15.12 0.54 -5.76
N ALA A 36 -14.06 1.25 -6.14
CA ALA A 36 -13.36 2.22 -5.29
C ALA A 36 -12.53 3.20 -6.13
N GLU A 37 -12.35 4.40 -5.63
CA GLU A 37 -11.50 5.43 -6.22
C GLU A 37 -10.47 5.90 -5.21
N PHE A 38 -9.23 6.09 -5.67
CA PHE A 38 -8.08 6.48 -4.84
C PHE A 38 -7.49 7.76 -5.42
N GLU A 39 -7.57 8.86 -4.68
CA GLU A 39 -6.99 10.16 -5.03
C GLU A 39 -5.47 10.13 -4.84
N GLN A 40 -4.76 10.97 -5.61
CA GLN A 40 -3.32 11.14 -5.45
C GLN A 40 -2.96 11.82 -4.11
N GLY A 41 -1.78 11.48 -3.58
CA GLY A 41 -1.22 12.10 -2.38
C GLY A 41 -1.93 11.71 -1.07
N ARG A 42 -2.78 10.66 -1.10
CA ARG A 42 -3.52 10.17 0.07
C ARG A 42 -2.99 8.83 0.56
N CYS A 43 -3.25 8.54 1.82
CA CYS A 43 -2.99 7.24 2.43
C CYS A 43 -4.30 6.50 2.70
N TYR A 44 -4.44 5.33 2.07
CA TYR A 44 -5.58 4.44 2.18
C TYR A 44 -5.20 3.18 2.95
N VAL A 45 -5.98 2.83 3.96
CA VAL A 45 -5.79 1.62 4.76
C VAL A 45 -6.88 0.61 4.43
N LEU A 46 -6.48 -0.52 3.85
CA LEU A 46 -7.37 -1.65 3.59
C LEU A 46 -7.38 -2.55 4.82
N ILE A 47 -8.53 -2.66 5.48
CA ILE A 47 -8.74 -3.53 6.64
C ILE A 47 -9.65 -4.70 6.30
N GLY A 48 -9.55 -5.76 7.07
CA GLY A 48 -10.38 -6.96 6.95
C GLY A 48 -9.66 -8.19 7.47
N GLU A 49 -10.40 -9.25 7.70
CA GLU A 49 -9.87 -10.53 8.16
C GLU A 49 -8.91 -11.17 7.13
N ASN A 50 -8.19 -12.21 7.55
CA ASN A 50 -7.41 -13.02 6.63
C ASN A 50 -8.34 -13.68 5.60
N GLY A 51 -7.96 -13.62 4.33
CA GLY A 51 -8.82 -14.10 3.25
C GLY A 51 -9.89 -13.10 2.75
N ALA A 52 -10.02 -11.90 3.34
CA ALA A 52 -11.01 -10.90 2.91
C ALA A 52 -10.77 -10.35 1.49
N GLY A 53 -9.61 -10.62 0.87
CA GLY A 53 -9.29 -10.18 -0.49
C GLY A 53 -8.27 -9.03 -0.58
N LYS A 54 -7.73 -8.52 0.55
CA LYS A 54 -6.81 -7.39 0.60
C LYS A 54 -5.59 -7.55 -0.32
N SER A 55 -4.81 -8.61 -0.14
CA SER A 55 -3.63 -8.89 -0.97
C SER A 55 -3.98 -9.14 -2.44
N THR A 56 -5.16 -9.71 -2.71
CA THR A 56 -5.66 -9.88 -4.09
C THR A 56 -5.91 -8.53 -4.74
N LEU A 57 -6.53 -7.60 -4.01
CA LEU A 57 -6.79 -6.25 -4.49
C LEU A 57 -5.48 -5.49 -4.76
N LEU A 58 -4.52 -5.53 -3.84
CA LEU A 58 -3.21 -4.91 -4.04
C LEU A 58 -2.47 -5.48 -5.26
N ARG A 59 -2.49 -6.80 -5.45
CA ARG A 59 -1.86 -7.45 -6.64
C ARG A 59 -2.52 -7.05 -7.95
N ILE A 60 -3.82 -6.82 -7.95
CA ILE A 60 -4.54 -6.32 -9.12
C ILE A 60 -4.11 -4.88 -9.41
N LEU A 61 -4.08 -4.00 -8.41
CA LEU A 61 -3.60 -2.62 -8.54
C LEU A 61 -2.13 -2.55 -8.98
N ALA A 62 -1.30 -3.50 -8.55
CA ALA A 62 0.10 -3.62 -8.97
C ALA A 62 0.28 -4.14 -10.41
N GLY A 63 -0.80 -4.56 -11.08
CA GLY A 63 -0.74 -5.19 -12.40
C GLY A 63 -0.11 -6.59 -12.39
N LEU A 64 0.02 -7.21 -11.20
CA LEU A 64 0.54 -8.57 -11.03
C LEU A 64 -0.54 -9.63 -11.24
N LEU A 65 -1.81 -9.24 -11.14
CA LEU A 65 -2.96 -10.11 -11.29
C LEU A 65 -4.04 -9.40 -12.11
N ARG A 66 -4.59 -10.07 -13.10
CA ARG A 66 -5.72 -9.54 -13.87
C ARG A 66 -7.05 -9.83 -13.16
N PRO A 67 -8.01 -8.90 -13.13
CA PRO A 67 -9.35 -9.19 -12.68
C PRO A 67 -10.02 -10.23 -13.59
N SER A 68 -11.00 -10.96 -13.06
CA SER A 68 -11.84 -11.87 -13.86
C SER A 68 -12.96 -11.11 -14.56
N PHE A 69 -13.48 -10.06 -13.90
CA PHE A 69 -14.51 -9.15 -14.41
C PHE A 69 -14.26 -7.74 -13.89
N GLY A 70 -14.86 -6.75 -14.55
CA GLY A 70 -14.69 -5.34 -14.21
C GLY A 70 -13.41 -4.75 -14.81
N ALA A 71 -13.15 -3.50 -14.47
CA ALA A 71 -12.01 -2.75 -14.99
C ALA A 71 -11.19 -2.11 -13.86
N VAL A 72 -9.87 -2.01 -14.09
CA VAL A 72 -8.95 -1.27 -13.20
C VAL A 72 -8.19 -0.27 -14.05
N ARG A 73 -8.12 0.95 -13.56
CA ARG A 73 -7.34 2.02 -14.19
C ARG A 73 -6.45 2.67 -13.14
N VAL A 74 -5.23 3.01 -13.53
CA VAL A 74 -4.26 3.72 -12.69
C VAL A 74 -3.72 4.91 -13.46
N PHE A 75 -3.39 5.99 -12.77
CA PHE A 75 -2.86 7.21 -13.36
C PHE A 75 -3.51 7.50 -14.74
N ASP A 76 -3.49 8.59 -15.28
CA ASP A 76 -3.92 8.95 -16.64
C ASP A 76 -4.78 7.89 -17.40
N ASN A 77 -5.61 7.13 -16.67
CA ASN A 77 -6.52 6.10 -17.20
C ASN A 77 -5.83 4.87 -17.85
N ARG A 78 -4.62 4.52 -17.42
CA ARG A 78 -3.86 3.36 -17.94
C ARG A 78 -4.25 2.06 -17.25
N GLU A 79 -4.00 0.93 -17.90
CA GLU A 79 -4.03 -0.36 -17.22
C GLU A 79 -2.83 -0.50 -16.25
N PRO A 80 -2.97 -1.17 -15.09
CA PRO A 80 -1.89 -1.27 -14.11
C PRO A 80 -0.58 -1.83 -14.66
N HIS A 81 -0.64 -2.77 -15.60
CA HIS A 81 0.56 -3.37 -16.19
C HIS A 81 1.36 -2.39 -17.07
N GLU A 82 0.73 -1.36 -17.63
CA GLU A 82 1.40 -0.32 -18.41
C GLU A 82 2.09 0.71 -17.50
N ALA A 83 1.59 0.87 -16.28
CA ALA A 83 2.06 1.84 -15.31
C ALA A 83 2.99 1.25 -14.23
N ARG A 84 3.40 -0.04 -14.33
CA ARG A 84 4.22 -0.75 -13.32
C ARG A 84 5.44 0.04 -12.87
N ALA A 85 5.99 0.81 -13.76
CA ALA A 85 7.14 1.62 -13.51
C ALA A 85 6.92 2.72 -12.45
N ARG A 86 5.67 3.16 -12.27
CA ARG A 86 5.24 4.18 -11.29
C ARG A 86 4.67 3.55 -10.00
N ILE A 87 4.59 2.20 -9.95
CA ILE A 87 3.97 1.45 -8.85
C ILE A 87 5.06 0.67 -8.11
N GLY A 88 5.15 0.86 -6.80
CA GLY A 88 5.95 0.05 -5.90
C GLY A 88 5.05 -0.93 -5.15
N TYR A 89 5.37 -2.23 -5.21
CA TYR A 89 4.64 -3.26 -4.48
C TYR A 89 5.53 -3.98 -3.48
N MET A 90 5.17 -3.89 -2.21
CA MET A 90 5.74 -4.63 -1.09
C MET A 90 4.79 -5.76 -0.72
N SER A 91 5.22 -7.00 -0.95
CA SER A 91 4.48 -8.19 -0.53
C SER A 91 4.76 -8.52 0.93
N HIS A 92 3.92 -9.37 1.52
CA HIS A 92 4.16 -9.92 2.87
C HIS A 92 5.52 -10.62 3.00
N ALA A 93 6.00 -11.29 1.96
CA ALA A 93 7.36 -11.81 1.89
C ALA A 93 8.34 -10.69 1.49
N ALA A 94 9.46 -10.57 2.19
CA ALA A 94 10.45 -9.51 1.96
C ALA A 94 11.06 -9.54 0.55
N MET A 95 11.10 -10.73 -0.08
CA MET A 95 11.70 -10.95 -1.41
C MET A 95 13.13 -10.42 -1.49
N LEU A 96 13.93 -10.72 -0.49
CA LEU A 96 15.33 -10.34 -0.36
C LEU A 96 16.16 -11.60 -0.09
N TYR A 97 17.42 -11.58 -0.46
CA TYR A 97 18.39 -12.67 -0.26
C TYR A 97 19.02 -12.51 1.12
N ASP A 98 18.85 -13.50 1.98
CA ASP A 98 19.31 -13.48 3.37
C ASP A 98 20.83 -13.54 3.51
N GLU A 99 21.51 -14.10 2.53
CA GLU A 99 22.97 -14.27 2.48
C GLU A 99 23.69 -12.97 2.07
N LEU A 100 22.99 -12.05 1.43
CA LEU A 100 23.52 -10.77 0.97
C LEU A 100 23.31 -9.66 1.99
N THR A 101 24.15 -8.64 1.97
CA THR A 101 23.92 -7.39 2.69
C THR A 101 22.71 -6.64 2.08
N ALA A 102 22.15 -5.66 2.78
CA ALA A 102 21.08 -4.83 2.24
C ALA A 102 21.55 -4.07 0.99
N GLY A 103 22.77 -3.54 1.00
CA GLY A 103 23.35 -2.84 -0.14
C GLY A 103 23.51 -3.73 -1.39
N GLU A 104 23.95 -4.99 -1.22
CA GLU A 104 24.07 -5.96 -2.31
C GLU A 104 22.70 -6.34 -2.87
N ASN A 105 21.72 -6.61 -2.00
CA ASN A 105 20.34 -6.83 -2.42
C ASN A 105 19.84 -5.68 -3.30
N LEU A 106 19.99 -4.43 -2.83
CA LEU A 106 19.47 -3.29 -3.57
C LEU A 106 20.24 -3.06 -4.88
N ARG A 107 21.55 -3.30 -4.94
CA ARG A 107 22.31 -3.28 -6.20
C ARG A 107 21.79 -4.31 -7.20
N TYR A 108 21.51 -5.52 -6.75
CA TYR A 108 20.90 -6.55 -7.58
C TYR A 108 19.55 -6.08 -8.15
N PHE A 109 18.64 -5.60 -7.30
CA PHE A 109 17.33 -5.13 -7.77
C PHE A 109 17.42 -3.89 -8.65
N ALA A 110 18.33 -2.94 -8.37
CA ALA A 110 18.53 -1.78 -9.22
C ALA A 110 18.97 -2.16 -10.64
N SER A 111 19.76 -3.24 -10.80
CA SER A 111 20.20 -3.74 -12.11
C SER A 111 19.04 -4.25 -12.99
N LEU A 112 17.86 -4.52 -12.40
CA LEU A 112 16.67 -4.93 -13.14
C LEU A 112 15.93 -3.75 -13.80
N TYR A 113 16.40 -2.51 -13.59
CA TYR A 113 15.81 -1.28 -14.15
C TYR A 113 16.81 -0.56 -15.10
N PRO A 114 17.31 -1.21 -16.15
CA PRO A 114 18.32 -0.60 -17.02
C PRO A 114 17.78 0.65 -17.71
N GLY A 115 18.61 1.69 -17.75
CA GLY A 115 18.28 2.94 -18.46
C GLY A 115 17.21 3.82 -17.79
N ARG A 116 16.78 3.48 -16.57
CA ARG A 116 15.80 4.24 -15.80
C ARG A 116 16.48 5.04 -14.69
N ALA A 117 15.98 6.26 -14.45
CA ALA A 117 16.33 7.01 -13.26
C ALA A 117 15.75 6.30 -12.03
N CYS A 118 16.63 5.77 -11.19
CA CYS A 118 16.30 5.11 -9.94
C CYS A 118 17.06 5.78 -8.80
N LEU A 119 16.58 5.58 -7.57
CA LEU A 119 17.41 5.88 -6.39
C LEU A 119 18.64 4.96 -6.41
N THR A 120 19.77 5.48 -5.97
CA THR A 120 20.90 4.61 -5.66
C THR A 120 20.55 3.70 -4.47
N PRO A 121 21.16 2.51 -4.36
CA PRO A 121 20.98 1.64 -3.18
C PRO A 121 21.20 2.37 -1.85
N ALA A 122 22.22 3.23 -1.78
CA ALA A 122 22.53 3.99 -0.58
C ALA A 122 21.44 5.02 -0.23
N GLU A 123 20.91 5.74 -1.23
CA GLU A 123 19.80 6.68 -1.04
C GLU A 123 18.54 5.95 -0.57
N ALA A 124 18.20 4.83 -1.20
CA ALA A 124 17.02 4.04 -0.81
C ALA A 124 17.13 3.52 0.63
N LEU A 125 18.32 3.06 1.07
CA LEU A 125 18.56 2.63 2.45
C LEU A 125 18.44 3.80 3.44
N ARG A 126 19.02 4.95 3.13
CA ARG A 126 18.88 6.15 3.98
C ARG A 126 17.43 6.60 4.11
N GLN A 127 16.64 6.53 3.03
CA GLN A 127 15.21 6.89 3.07
C GLN A 127 14.40 6.05 4.05
N VAL A 128 14.84 4.81 4.33
CA VAL A 128 14.18 3.93 5.29
C VAL A 128 14.90 3.86 6.64
N GLY A 129 15.85 4.76 6.89
CA GLY A 129 16.60 4.83 8.15
C GLY A 129 17.53 3.63 8.38
N LEU A 130 18.06 3.04 7.31
CA LEU A 130 19.11 2.01 7.36
C LEU A 130 20.45 2.59 6.91
N ASP A 131 21.49 2.22 7.65
CA ASP A 131 22.86 2.57 7.28
C ASP A 131 23.29 1.77 6.04
N PRO A 132 23.65 2.44 4.92
CA PRO A 132 24.07 1.75 3.70
C PRO A 132 25.43 1.05 3.83
N GLU A 133 26.24 1.39 4.83
CA GLU A 133 27.58 0.81 5.06
C GLU A 133 27.52 -0.46 5.94
N LEU A 134 26.33 -0.90 6.37
CA LEU A 134 26.21 -2.15 7.11
C LEU A 134 26.62 -3.35 6.28
N THR A 135 27.67 -4.06 6.74
CA THR A 135 28.28 -5.21 6.05
C THR A 135 27.70 -6.56 6.47
N ARG A 136 26.85 -6.60 7.51
CA ARG A 136 26.21 -7.85 7.94
C ARG A 136 25.15 -8.31 6.93
N ALA A 137 25.02 -9.63 6.78
CA ALA A 137 24.01 -10.24 5.93
C ALA A 137 22.60 -9.94 6.42
N LEU A 138 21.65 -9.85 5.50
CA LEU A 138 20.24 -9.50 5.79
C LEU A 138 19.58 -10.51 6.74
N GLY A 139 19.98 -11.78 6.70
CA GLY A 139 19.53 -12.81 7.64
C GLY A 139 19.79 -12.49 9.12
N GLN A 140 20.76 -11.59 9.41
CA GLN A 140 21.11 -11.13 10.75
C GLN A 140 20.35 -9.85 11.17
N TYR A 141 19.48 -9.33 10.32
CA TYR A 141 18.69 -8.13 10.63
C TYR A 141 17.51 -8.48 11.55
N SER A 142 17.13 -7.55 12.42
CA SER A 142 15.84 -7.64 13.10
C SER A 142 14.69 -7.62 12.10
N GLN A 143 13.52 -8.09 12.48
CA GLN A 143 12.35 -8.10 11.60
C GLN A 143 12.01 -6.68 11.12
N GLY A 144 12.06 -5.67 11.98
CA GLY A 144 11.86 -4.27 11.60
C GLY A 144 12.88 -3.77 10.58
N MET A 145 14.17 -4.14 10.73
CA MET A 145 15.20 -3.81 9.74
C MET A 145 14.95 -4.53 8.40
N ARG A 146 14.52 -5.79 8.42
CA ARG A 146 14.19 -6.56 7.21
C ARG A 146 13.02 -5.91 6.46
N GLN A 147 11.97 -5.49 7.16
CA GLN A 147 10.83 -4.79 6.57
C GLN A 147 11.24 -3.45 5.96
N ARG A 148 12.10 -2.67 6.65
CA ARG A 148 12.64 -1.44 6.10
C ARG A 148 13.51 -1.68 4.87
N ALA A 149 14.34 -2.72 4.86
CA ALA A 149 15.12 -3.11 3.68
C ALA A 149 14.21 -3.53 2.50
N SER A 150 13.11 -4.26 2.78
CA SER A 150 12.11 -4.60 1.77
C SER A 150 11.43 -3.33 1.21
N LEU A 151 11.12 -2.35 2.06
CA LEU A 151 10.58 -1.07 1.61
C LEU A 151 11.60 -0.29 0.78
N ALA A 152 12.90 -0.28 1.17
CA ALA A 152 13.96 0.35 0.37
C ALA A 152 14.04 -0.23 -1.05
N ARG A 153 13.91 -1.56 -1.19
CA ARG A 153 13.83 -2.23 -2.49
C ARG A 153 12.65 -1.71 -3.33
N VAL A 154 11.50 -1.51 -2.71
CA VAL A 154 10.30 -1.01 -3.39
C VAL A 154 10.47 0.44 -3.83
N LEU A 155 11.24 1.24 -3.09
CA LEU A 155 11.50 2.65 -3.38
C LEU A 155 12.52 2.88 -4.51
N LEU A 156 13.34 1.88 -4.88
CA LEU A 156 14.37 2.02 -5.92
C LEU A 156 13.87 2.70 -7.20
N PRO A 157 12.74 2.29 -7.82
CA PRO A 157 12.26 2.92 -9.04
C PRO A 157 11.57 4.28 -8.82
N ALA A 158 11.66 4.86 -7.60
CA ALA A 158 11.01 6.12 -7.23
C ALA A 158 9.49 6.13 -7.55
N PRO A 159 8.70 5.18 -7.02
CA PRO A 159 7.30 5.03 -7.38
C PRO A 159 6.44 6.20 -6.84
N GLU A 160 5.35 6.50 -7.56
CA GLU A 160 4.33 7.46 -7.18
C GLU A 160 3.20 6.82 -6.36
N LEU A 161 2.92 5.52 -6.60
CA LEU A 161 1.97 4.71 -5.85
C LEU A 161 2.69 3.59 -5.11
N LEU A 162 2.56 3.57 -3.78
CA LEU A 162 3.05 2.51 -2.91
C LEU A 162 1.90 1.59 -2.50
N LEU A 163 2.03 0.32 -2.84
CA LEU A 163 1.11 -0.74 -2.45
C LEU A 163 1.81 -1.65 -1.43
N LEU A 164 1.36 -1.65 -0.18
CA LEU A 164 2.05 -2.31 0.92
C LEU A 164 1.16 -3.38 1.55
N ASP A 165 1.60 -4.64 1.48
CA ASP A 165 0.85 -5.79 2.01
C ASP A 165 1.43 -6.21 3.37
N GLU A 166 0.71 -5.92 4.45
CA GLU A 166 1.08 -6.17 5.85
C GLU A 166 2.45 -5.58 6.26
N PRO A 167 2.69 -4.27 6.05
CA PRO A 167 4.02 -3.68 6.28
C PRO A 167 4.47 -3.71 7.74
N PHE A 168 3.56 -3.92 8.70
CA PHE A 168 3.83 -3.96 10.14
C PHE A 168 3.95 -5.38 10.71
N SER A 169 3.79 -6.42 9.87
CA SER A 169 3.73 -7.79 10.35
C SER A 169 5.02 -8.24 11.04
N ASN A 170 4.87 -8.93 12.17
CA ASN A 170 5.96 -9.47 12.98
C ASN A 170 6.96 -8.43 13.51
N MET A 171 6.56 -7.16 13.61
CA MET A 171 7.34 -6.11 14.22
C MET A 171 6.97 -5.95 15.70
N ASP A 172 7.95 -5.58 16.51
CA ASP A 172 7.71 -5.02 17.85
C ASP A 172 7.04 -3.63 17.74
N VAL A 173 6.47 -3.15 18.85
CA VAL A 173 5.69 -1.90 18.90
C VAL A 173 6.52 -0.69 18.44
N GLU A 174 7.78 -0.62 18.85
CA GLU A 174 8.65 0.51 18.50
C GLU A 174 9.05 0.48 17.03
N SER A 175 9.40 -0.68 16.49
CA SER A 175 9.69 -0.86 15.06
C SER A 175 8.46 -0.53 14.18
N ALA A 176 7.26 -0.92 14.61
CA ALA A 176 6.03 -0.59 13.92
C ALA A 176 5.75 0.91 13.93
N ARG A 177 5.97 1.60 15.07
CA ARG A 177 5.84 3.04 15.17
C ARG A 177 6.79 3.77 14.22
N GLN A 178 8.07 3.37 14.19
CA GLN A 178 9.06 3.92 13.27
C GLN A 178 8.67 3.72 11.80
N MET A 179 8.05 2.58 11.46
CA MET A 179 7.53 2.35 10.11
C MET A 179 6.36 3.30 9.79
N VAL A 180 5.45 3.55 10.74
CA VAL A 180 4.36 4.51 10.59
C VAL A 180 4.89 5.92 10.33
N ASP A 181 5.87 6.39 11.12
CA ASP A 181 6.51 7.71 10.97
C ASP A 181 7.18 7.84 9.60
N LEU A 182 7.83 6.77 9.14
CA LEU A 182 8.46 6.69 7.82
C LEU A 182 7.42 6.83 6.69
N LEU A 183 6.32 6.09 6.78
CA LEU A 183 5.23 6.14 5.79
C LEU A 183 4.53 7.51 5.79
N ALA A 184 4.38 8.14 6.96
CA ALA A 184 3.87 9.51 7.07
C ALA A 184 4.77 10.51 6.32
N GLY A 185 6.10 10.35 6.40
CA GLY A 185 7.05 11.15 5.64
C GLY A 185 6.91 10.98 4.11
N PHE A 186 6.66 9.77 3.64
CA PHE A 186 6.44 9.53 2.20
C PHE A 186 5.15 10.15 1.68
N ARG A 187 4.10 10.18 2.48
CA ARG A 187 2.84 10.87 2.15
C ARG A 187 3.09 12.40 1.95
N GLN A 188 3.89 13.03 2.79
CA GLN A 188 4.22 14.45 2.66
C GLN A 188 4.96 14.80 1.35
N SER A 189 5.55 13.82 0.67
CA SER A 189 6.19 13.95 -0.63
C SER A 189 5.28 13.60 -1.83
N ASP A 190 3.97 13.80 -1.68
CA ASP A 190 2.92 13.59 -2.70
C ASP A 190 2.77 12.15 -3.22
N ARG A 191 3.35 11.16 -2.53
CA ARG A 191 3.15 9.75 -2.86
C ARG A 191 1.79 9.27 -2.36
N THR A 192 1.11 8.52 -3.18
CA THR A 192 -0.09 7.81 -2.76
C THR A 192 0.30 6.48 -2.12
N ILE A 193 -0.31 6.17 -0.99
CA ILE A 193 -0.06 4.93 -0.26
C ILE A 193 -1.38 4.16 -0.15
N ILE A 194 -1.40 2.89 -0.55
CA ILE A 194 -2.49 1.96 -0.28
C ILE A 194 -1.87 0.79 0.48
N LEU A 195 -2.15 0.67 1.76
CA LEU A 195 -1.62 -0.40 2.59
C LEU A 195 -2.74 -1.34 3.08
N ALA A 196 -2.48 -2.64 3.05
CA ALA A 196 -3.35 -3.65 3.63
C ALA A 196 -2.79 -4.10 4.97
N THR A 197 -3.63 -4.13 6.00
CA THR A 197 -3.26 -4.63 7.32
C THR A 197 -4.47 -5.16 8.09
N HIS A 198 -4.23 -6.07 9.01
CA HIS A 198 -5.19 -6.45 10.05
C HIS A 198 -4.97 -5.66 11.35
N GLN A 199 -3.90 -4.87 11.44
CA GLN A 199 -3.50 -4.07 12.61
C GLN A 199 -3.96 -2.61 12.43
N ARG A 200 -5.28 -2.39 12.48
CA ARG A 200 -5.91 -1.09 12.24
C ARG A 200 -5.32 0.04 13.10
N ASP A 201 -5.12 -0.24 14.39
CA ASP A 201 -4.69 0.78 15.36
C ASP A 201 -3.29 1.33 15.03
N GLN A 202 -2.41 0.50 14.48
CA GLN A 202 -1.07 0.94 14.05
C GLN A 202 -1.13 1.84 12.81
N ALA A 203 -2.03 1.54 11.86
CA ALA A 203 -2.17 2.32 10.64
C ALA A 203 -3.03 3.59 10.80
N ALA A 204 -3.84 3.67 11.85
CA ALA A 204 -4.77 4.79 12.08
C ALA A 204 -4.12 6.19 12.03
N PRO A 205 -2.90 6.42 12.55
CA PRO A 205 -2.29 7.75 12.53
C PRO A 205 -2.01 8.30 11.13
N ILE A 206 -1.84 7.44 10.11
CA ILE A 206 -1.50 7.86 8.75
C ILE A 206 -2.67 7.73 7.78
N ALA A 207 -3.80 7.14 8.19
CA ALA A 207 -4.95 6.88 7.34
C ALA A 207 -5.73 8.16 7.01
N ASP A 208 -5.77 8.56 5.74
CA ASP A 208 -6.76 9.54 5.26
C ASP A 208 -8.11 8.87 5.04
N TRP A 209 -8.09 7.61 4.58
CA TRP A 209 -9.27 6.81 4.29
C TRP A 209 -9.07 5.37 4.74
N VAL A 210 -10.15 4.75 5.20
CA VAL A 210 -10.19 3.34 5.58
C VAL A 210 -11.21 2.62 4.70
N LEU A 211 -10.77 1.59 3.99
CA LEU A 211 -11.60 0.72 3.18
C LEU A 211 -11.67 -0.66 3.86
N ALA A 212 -12.85 -1.05 4.32
CA ALA A 212 -13.07 -2.35 4.94
C ALA A 212 -13.53 -3.38 3.90
N LEU A 213 -12.83 -4.51 3.87
CA LEU A 213 -13.16 -5.67 3.04
C LEU A 213 -13.66 -6.82 3.91
N HIS A 214 -14.75 -7.44 3.49
CA HIS A 214 -15.27 -8.69 4.07
C HIS A 214 -15.74 -9.62 2.96
N ALA A 215 -15.28 -10.88 2.98
CA ALA A 215 -15.62 -11.89 1.99
C ALA A 215 -15.52 -11.41 0.52
N GLY A 216 -14.51 -10.64 0.21
CA GLY A 216 -14.23 -10.10 -1.12
C GLY A 216 -15.08 -8.88 -1.54
N ARG A 217 -15.87 -8.31 -0.62
CA ARG A 217 -16.71 -7.11 -0.86
C ARG A 217 -16.22 -5.93 -0.04
N VAL A 218 -16.40 -4.72 -0.55
CA VAL A 218 -16.27 -3.49 0.23
C VAL A 218 -17.52 -3.37 1.11
N VAL A 219 -17.30 -3.29 2.43
CA VAL A 219 -18.39 -3.11 3.42
C VAL A 219 -18.45 -1.70 3.96
N SER A 220 -17.32 -0.97 3.97
CA SER A 220 -17.28 0.47 4.21
C SER A 220 -16.09 1.10 3.51
N PHE A 221 -16.22 2.40 3.20
CA PHE A 221 -15.15 3.26 2.71
C PHE A 221 -15.34 4.63 3.33
N GLU A 222 -14.57 4.92 4.37
CA GLU A 222 -14.81 6.03 5.28
C GLU A 222 -13.53 6.86 5.45
N PRO A 223 -13.65 8.18 5.74
CA PRO A 223 -12.50 8.98 6.14
C PRO A 223 -11.79 8.35 7.33
N GLY A 224 -10.46 8.32 7.29
CA GLY A 224 -9.63 7.96 8.43
C GLY A 224 -9.83 9.00 9.54
N SER A 225 -9.88 8.55 10.78
CA SER A 225 -9.94 9.47 11.92
C SER A 225 -8.51 9.71 12.38
N PRO A 226 -7.90 10.89 12.13
CA PRO A 226 -6.64 11.20 12.78
C PRO A 226 -6.92 11.29 14.29
N ALA A 227 -6.43 10.33 15.03
CA ALA A 227 -6.26 10.32 16.49
C ALA A 227 -7.33 11.03 17.33
N THR A 228 -8.61 10.70 17.18
CA THR A 228 -9.63 11.05 18.16
C THR A 228 -10.52 9.83 18.42
N GLY A 229 -10.27 9.19 19.58
CA GLY A 229 -11.24 8.36 20.30
C GLY A 229 -11.71 7.10 19.60
N LEU A 230 -11.14 5.98 20.04
CA LEU A 230 -11.63 4.62 19.88
C LEU A 230 -13.17 4.53 19.87
N ARG A 231 -13.79 4.44 18.71
CA ARG A 231 -15.10 3.81 18.62
C ARG A 231 -14.89 2.32 18.47
N ARG A 232 -15.21 1.58 19.56
CA ARG A 232 -15.26 0.11 19.52
C ARG A 232 -16.22 -0.30 18.42
N TRP A 233 -15.75 -1.11 17.50
CA TRP A 233 -16.58 -1.82 16.55
C TRP A 233 -17.30 -2.96 17.31
N GLY A 234 -18.49 -2.68 17.85
CA GLY A 234 -19.41 -3.68 18.36
C GLY A 234 -20.26 -4.15 17.20
N GLY A 235 -19.93 -5.31 16.65
CA GLY A 235 -20.81 -6.00 15.72
C GLY A 235 -22.02 -6.53 16.48
N GLU A 236 -23.14 -5.82 16.45
CA GLU A 236 -24.45 -6.42 16.63
C GLU A 236 -25.02 -6.77 15.26
N ALA A 237 -24.73 -8.00 14.82
CA ALA A 237 -25.50 -8.63 13.76
C ALA A 237 -26.94 -8.76 14.26
N GLY A 238 -27.86 -7.95 13.68
CA GLY A 238 -29.28 -8.07 13.90
C GLY A 238 -29.74 -9.52 13.68
N ARG A 239 -30.25 -10.16 14.72
CA ARG A 239 -30.95 -11.43 14.62
C ARG A 239 -32.23 -11.21 13.81
N PRO A 240 -32.56 -12.06 12.86
CA PRO A 240 -33.90 -12.03 12.26
C PRO A 240 -34.90 -12.46 13.32
N THR A 241 -35.88 -11.61 13.60
CA THR A 241 -37.10 -11.95 14.32
C THR A 241 -37.94 -12.92 13.50
N GLN A 242 -38.44 -13.93 14.16
CA GLN A 242 -39.33 -14.96 13.67
C GLN A 242 -40.59 -14.42 12.98
#